data_0f9db20fd330ebbffe28ec3af3df06e0
#
_entry.id   0f9db20fd330ebbffe28ec3af3df06e0
#
_cell.length_a   1.000
_cell.length_b   1.000
_cell.length_c   1.000
_cell.angle_alpha   90.00
_cell.angle_beta   90.00
_cell.angle_gamma   90.00
#
_symmetry.space_group_name_H-M   'P 1'
#
loop_
_entity.id
_entity.type
_entity.pdbx_description
1 polymer ?
#
loop_
_entity_poly.entity_id
_entity_poly.type
_entity_poly.pdbx_seq_one_letter_code
_entity_poly.pdbx_strand_id
1 'polypeptide(L)'
;MKHLKLVIILMMLVMTGSVWAQQDVPPTPPGFTDWNDVLQQARGTTVNWYMWGGSDAINTFVDEFYGTVLQEEYGITLNRVPVADTVDAINLVLTEAEAGITEGGAVDMIWINGENFFTLRQADLLYGPWAETIPNSTLVNWENPAVAYDFGVPVEGYESPWSSAQLHFIYDSARMSADDLPHNFDELTAWIEANPGRFTYIAPGTGGFMGTRFVKEVLYSISGGYEQWVGEWNPELYAEWAPQLWDYLNGWESNLWRSGETYPANENELAQLFANGEVDFAMTQAVAGAGPLITAGLIPDTSRAFTFEQYSIGDYNYVAIPNNATNKAAALVLANLLLRPDRQAGHIRPETGFGLGYAIDINRVDD
;
A
#
# COMPACT_ATOMS: atom_id res chain seq x y z
N MET A 1 -69.47 -62.51 9.88
CA MET A 1 -68.38 -61.79 10.56
C MET A 1 -67.48 -61.23 9.50
N LYS A 2 -67.65 -59.93 9.15
CA LYS A 2 -66.89 -59.24 8.09
C LYS A 2 -65.96 -58.21 8.75
N HIS A 3 -64.65 -58.40 8.61
CA HIS A 3 -63.66 -57.50 9.14
C HIS A 3 -63.54 -56.28 8.22
N LEU A 4 -63.90 -55.14 8.74
CA LEU A 4 -63.70 -53.81 8.08
C LEU A 4 -62.29 -53.33 8.39
N LYS A 5 -61.40 -53.28 7.38
CA LYS A 5 -60.05 -52.67 7.51
C LYS A 5 -60.17 -51.17 7.28
N LEU A 6 -59.91 -50.41 8.33
CA LEU A 6 -59.81 -48.93 8.28
C LEU A 6 -58.42 -48.55 7.74
N VAL A 7 -58.36 -47.95 6.55
CA VAL A 7 -57.09 -47.40 6.01
C VAL A 7 -57.04 -45.93 6.40
N ILE A 8 -56.14 -45.58 7.30
CA ILE A 8 -55.82 -44.19 7.64
C ILE A 8 -54.78 -43.72 6.65
N ILE A 9 -55.20 -42.78 5.75
CA ILE A 9 -54.27 -42.04 4.86
C ILE A 9 -53.76 -40.84 5.65
N LEU A 10 -52.47 -40.90 6.02
CA LEU A 10 -51.75 -39.80 6.66
C LEU A 10 -51.28 -38.82 5.56
N MET A 11 -51.97 -37.69 5.44
CA MET A 11 -51.58 -36.63 4.54
C MET A 11 -50.43 -35.85 5.16
N MET A 12 -49.17 -36.11 4.72
CA MET A 12 -48.03 -35.25 5.06
C MET A 12 -48.16 -33.92 4.31
N LEU A 13 -48.45 -32.87 5.04
CA LEU A 13 -48.33 -31.48 4.55
C LEU A 13 -46.86 -31.15 4.49
N VAL A 14 -46.27 -31.15 3.27
CA VAL A 14 -44.92 -30.62 3.06
C VAL A 14 -45.07 -29.10 3.05
N MET A 15 -44.78 -28.46 4.18
CA MET A 15 -44.55 -27.01 4.19
C MET A 15 -43.21 -26.74 3.50
N THR A 16 -43.23 -26.36 2.25
CA THR A 16 -42.11 -25.70 1.57
C THR A 16 -41.94 -24.30 2.18
N GLY A 17 -41.18 -24.23 3.26
CA GLY A 17 -40.69 -22.95 3.75
C GLY A 17 -39.79 -22.37 2.69
N SER A 18 -40.21 -21.28 2.04
CA SER A 18 -39.34 -20.46 1.25
C SER A 18 -38.26 -19.91 2.21
N VAL A 19 -37.08 -20.48 2.19
CA VAL A 19 -35.89 -19.85 2.79
C VAL A 19 -35.64 -18.61 1.93
N TRP A 20 -36.11 -17.47 2.40
CA TRP A 20 -35.64 -16.20 1.91
C TRP A 20 -34.16 -16.17 2.24
N ALA A 21 -33.28 -16.24 1.23
CA ALA A 21 -31.90 -15.90 1.41
C ALA A 21 -31.89 -14.50 2.03
N GLN A 22 -31.46 -14.42 3.28
CA GLN A 22 -31.19 -13.14 3.93
C GLN A 22 -30.13 -12.51 3.04
N GLN A 23 -30.47 -11.46 2.29
CA GLN A 23 -29.47 -10.65 1.64
C GLN A 23 -28.62 -10.11 2.79
N ASP A 24 -27.37 -10.53 2.86
CA ASP A 24 -26.42 -9.97 3.78
C ASP A 24 -26.33 -8.47 3.46
N VAL A 25 -26.94 -7.66 4.32
CA VAL A 25 -26.81 -6.21 4.26
C VAL A 25 -25.33 -5.95 4.51
N PRO A 26 -24.61 -5.28 3.62
CA PRO A 26 -23.21 -4.97 3.86
C PRO A 26 -23.07 -4.30 5.24
N PRO A 27 -22.04 -4.66 6.02
CA PRO A 27 -21.81 -4.02 7.29
C PRO A 27 -21.68 -2.51 7.09
N THR A 28 -22.22 -1.72 8.02
CA THR A 28 -22.25 -0.27 7.93
C THR A 28 -21.04 0.33 8.60
N PRO A 29 -20.40 1.39 8.05
CA PRO A 29 -19.31 2.09 8.71
C PRO A 29 -19.73 2.59 10.10
N PRO A 30 -18.88 2.50 11.12
CA PRO A 30 -19.19 2.94 12.48
C PRO A 30 -19.71 4.40 12.52
N GLY A 31 -20.80 4.64 13.25
CA GLY A 31 -21.38 5.98 13.40
C GLY A 31 -22.34 6.42 12.29
N PHE A 32 -22.57 5.59 11.27
CA PHE A 32 -23.53 5.83 10.19
C PHE A 32 -24.65 4.80 10.21
N THR A 33 -25.80 5.14 9.65
CA THR A 33 -26.96 4.23 9.60
C THR A 33 -26.94 3.31 8.38
N ASP A 34 -26.42 3.79 7.27
CA ASP A 34 -26.22 3.06 6.01
C ASP A 34 -25.29 3.87 5.07
N TRP A 35 -25.01 3.34 3.88
CA TRP A 35 -24.17 4.03 2.89
C TRP A 35 -24.79 5.32 2.35
N ASN A 36 -26.11 5.42 2.27
CA ASN A 36 -26.78 6.65 1.83
C ASN A 36 -26.59 7.78 2.85
N ASP A 37 -26.58 7.45 4.15
CA ASP A 37 -26.26 8.40 5.21
C ASP A 37 -24.83 8.93 5.05
N VAL A 38 -23.85 8.05 4.76
CA VAL A 38 -22.47 8.47 4.43
C VAL A 38 -22.45 9.44 3.27
N LEU A 39 -23.10 9.10 2.14
CA LEU A 39 -23.17 9.97 0.95
C LEU A 39 -23.84 11.32 1.24
N GLN A 40 -24.89 11.32 2.06
CA GLN A 40 -25.60 12.55 2.41
C GLN A 40 -24.74 13.48 3.27
N GLN A 41 -24.03 12.94 4.27
CA GLN A 41 -23.16 13.71 5.15
C GLN A 41 -21.89 14.20 4.43
N ALA A 42 -21.38 13.45 3.45
CA ALA A 42 -20.19 13.80 2.69
C ALA A 42 -20.40 14.94 1.68
N ARG A 43 -21.61 15.07 1.15
CA ARG A 43 -21.91 16.05 0.08
C ARG A 43 -21.70 17.48 0.52
N GLY A 44 -20.96 18.25 -0.29
CA GLY A 44 -20.65 19.66 -0.04
C GLY A 44 -19.53 19.89 0.96
N THR A 45 -18.85 18.83 1.39
CA THR A 45 -17.70 18.92 2.30
C THR A 45 -16.38 18.86 1.56
N THR A 46 -15.28 19.07 2.29
CA THR A 46 -13.90 18.91 1.79
C THR A 46 -13.26 17.74 2.54
N VAL A 47 -12.52 16.89 1.84
CA VAL A 47 -11.67 15.86 2.45
C VAL A 47 -10.20 16.29 2.36
N ASN A 48 -9.53 16.42 3.52
CA ASN A 48 -8.11 16.71 3.62
C ASN A 48 -7.34 15.40 3.61
N TRP A 49 -6.76 15.04 2.46
CA TRP A 49 -5.95 13.83 2.32
C TRP A 49 -4.47 14.18 2.42
N TYR A 50 -3.86 13.82 3.54
CA TYR A 50 -2.43 13.95 3.77
C TYR A 50 -1.71 12.78 3.12
N MET A 51 -0.81 13.08 2.19
CA MET A 51 -0.08 12.07 1.43
C MET A 51 1.30 12.55 1.01
N TRP A 52 2.19 11.59 0.77
CA TRP A 52 3.52 11.90 0.25
C TRP A 52 3.42 12.67 -1.07
N GLY A 53 4.11 13.82 -1.13
CA GLY A 53 4.03 14.77 -2.24
C GLY A 53 5.24 14.79 -3.17
N GLY A 54 6.17 13.81 -3.03
CA GLY A 54 7.46 13.84 -3.73
C GLY A 54 7.44 13.44 -5.21
N SER A 55 6.26 13.21 -5.82
CA SER A 55 6.12 12.89 -7.25
C SER A 55 5.02 13.73 -7.89
N ASP A 56 5.39 14.57 -8.85
CA ASP A 56 4.42 15.38 -9.61
C ASP A 56 3.42 14.50 -10.38
N ALA A 57 3.86 13.35 -10.90
CA ALA A 57 3.00 12.42 -11.61
C ALA A 57 1.91 11.85 -10.68
N ILE A 58 2.29 11.40 -9.48
CA ILE A 58 1.34 10.90 -8.46
C ILE A 58 0.41 12.03 -8.02
N ASN A 59 0.95 13.22 -7.77
CA ASN A 59 0.19 14.39 -7.36
C ASN A 59 -0.89 14.75 -8.38
N THR A 60 -0.50 14.87 -9.65
CA THR A 60 -1.41 15.16 -10.78
C THR A 60 -2.45 14.06 -10.95
N PHE A 61 -2.02 12.80 -10.87
CA PHE A 61 -2.94 11.66 -10.95
C PHE A 61 -4.03 11.72 -9.87
N VAL A 62 -3.66 11.98 -8.63
CA VAL A 62 -4.61 12.08 -7.53
C VAL A 62 -5.56 13.26 -7.71
N ASP A 63 -5.02 14.43 -8.02
CA ASP A 63 -5.81 15.66 -8.15
C ASP A 63 -6.79 15.60 -9.33
N GLU A 64 -6.33 15.16 -10.50
CA GLU A 64 -7.14 15.15 -11.72
C GLU A 64 -8.00 13.89 -11.86
N PHE A 65 -7.45 12.71 -11.54
CA PHE A 65 -8.11 11.44 -11.82
C PHE A 65 -9.11 11.03 -10.73
N TYR A 66 -8.81 11.36 -9.47
CA TYR A 66 -9.72 11.12 -8.34
C TYR A 66 -10.46 12.37 -7.93
N GLY A 67 -9.78 13.51 -7.80
CA GLY A 67 -10.36 14.75 -7.31
C GLY A 67 -11.49 15.27 -8.19
N THR A 68 -11.34 15.21 -9.52
CA THR A 68 -12.38 15.61 -10.47
C THR A 68 -13.66 14.77 -10.30
N VAL A 69 -13.52 13.44 -10.24
CA VAL A 69 -14.67 12.52 -10.09
C VAL A 69 -15.33 12.68 -8.72
N LEU A 70 -14.54 12.86 -7.67
CA LEU A 70 -15.06 13.11 -6.33
C LEU A 70 -15.94 14.37 -6.29
N GLN A 71 -15.49 15.42 -6.98
CA GLN A 71 -16.28 16.66 -7.08
C GLN A 71 -17.53 16.49 -7.97
N GLU A 72 -17.38 15.90 -9.17
CA GLU A 72 -18.45 15.83 -10.15
C GLU A 72 -19.57 14.87 -9.76
N GLU A 73 -19.22 13.68 -9.24
CA GLU A 73 -20.21 12.64 -8.91
C GLU A 73 -20.75 12.76 -7.49
N TYR A 74 -19.89 13.17 -6.53
CA TYR A 74 -20.26 13.16 -5.10
C TYR A 74 -20.40 14.56 -4.51
N GLY A 75 -19.94 15.61 -5.18
CA GLY A 75 -19.97 16.98 -4.67
C GLY A 75 -19.02 17.21 -3.50
N ILE A 76 -17.93 16.47 -3.44
CA ILE A 76 -16.90 16.53 -2.39
C ILE A 76 -15.64 17.16 -2.99
N THR A 77 -15.06 18.13 -2.31
CA THR A 77 -13.78 18.72 -2.72
C THR A 77 -12.62 17.91 -2.16
N LEU A 78 -11.72 17.44 -3.00
CA LEU A 78 -10.44 16.87 -2.56
C LEU A 78 -9.45 17.99 -2.27
N ASN A 79 -8.94 18.06 -1.05
CA ASN A 79 -7.79 18.85 -0.68
C ASN A 79 -6.62 17.91 -0.39
N ARG A 80 -5.78 17.67 -1.41
CA ARG A 80 -4.54 16.92 -1.25
C ARG A 80 -3.53 17.77 -0.51
N VAL A 81 -3.12 17.33 0.69
CA VAL A 81 -2.10 18.00 1.51
C VAL A 81 -0.79 17.24 1.37
N PRO A 82 0.18 17.77 0.60
CA PRO A 82 1.45 17.09 0.40
C PRO A 82 2.31 17.17 1.66
N VAL A 83 2.87 16.03 2.07
CA VAL A 83 3.88 15.95 3.12
C VAL A 83 5.19 15.42 2.56
N ALA A 84 6.30 15.76 3.18
CA ALA A 84 7.61 15.25 2.80
C ALA A 84 7.76 13.77 3.20
N ASP A 85 7.21 13.42 4.35
CA ASP A 85 7.11 12.07 4.87
C ASP A 85 5.77 11.89 5.59
N THR A 86 5.20 10.68 5.56
CA THR A 86 3.92 10.36 6.23
C THR A 86 3.98 10.62 7.74
N VAL A 87 5.15 10.48 8.37
CA VAL A 87 5.35 10.77 9.80
C VAL A 87 4.93 12.19 10.19
N ASP A 88 4.97 13.16 9.26
CA ASP A 88 4.51 14.53 9.52
C ASP A 88 3.00 14.56 9.83
N ALA A 89 2.20 13.80 9.08
CA ALA A 89 0.77 13.67 9.33
C ALA A 89 0.50 12.90 10.64
N ILE A 90 1.29 11.87 10.95
CA ILE A 90 1.19 11.11 12.19
C ILE A 90 1.45 12.02 13.40
N ASN A 91 2.53 12.80 13.35
CA ASN A 91 2.88 13.75 14.43
C ASN A 91 1.79 14.81 14.64
N LEU A 92 1.13 15.24 13.57
CA LEU A 92 0.00 16.16 13.69
C LEU A 92 -1.17 15.51 14.44
N VAL A 93 -1.57 14.28 14.07
CA VAL A 93 -2.64 13.55 14.76
C VAL A 93 -2.30 13.30 16.23
N LEU A 94 -1.06 12.91 16.54
CA LEU A 94 -0.58 12.71 17.91
C LEU A 94 -0.64 14.03 18.71
N THR A 95 -0.19 15.14 18.12
CA THR A 95 -0.21 16.46 18.76
C THR A 95 -1.64 16.92 19.04
N GLU A 96 -2.57 16.71 18.10
CA GLU A 96 -3.99 17.02 18.31
C GLU A 96 -4.59 16.18 19.45
N ALA A 97 -4.25 14.88 19.50
CA ALA A 97 -4.69 13.99 20.58
C ALA A 97 -4.13 14.43 21.94
N GLU A 98 -2.85 14.79 22.03
CA GLU A 98 -2.22 15.34 23.25
C GLU A 98 -2.88 16.65 23.70
N ALA A 99 -3.33 17.47 22.74
CA ALA A 99 -4.07 18.69 23.02
C ALA A 99 -5.55 18.45 23.41
N GLY A 100 -6.00 17.18 23.42
CA GLY A 100 -7.37 16.80 23.75
C GLY A 100 -8.38 17.07 22.63
N ILE A 101 -7.92 17.21 21.39
CA ILE A 101 -8.78 17.41 20.20
C ILE A 101 -9.31 16.05 19.76
N THR A 102 -10.51 15.71 20.22
CA THR A 102 -11.20 14.43 19.91
C THR A 102 -12.12 14.52 18.70
N GLU A 103 -12.43 15.73 18.22
CA GLU A 103 -13.23 16.03 17.04
C GLU A 103 -12.69 17.30 16.37
N GLY A 104 -12.89 17.44 15.07
CA GLY A 104 -12.44 18.63 14.34
C GLY A 104 -10.96 18.67 14.03
N GLY A 105 -10.31 17.50 13.95
CA GLY A 105 -8.92 17.37 13.53
C GLY A 105 -8.70 17.86 12.10
N ALA A 106 -7.47 18.24 11.80
CA ALA A 106 -7.07 18.78 10.49
C ALA A 106 -6.97 17.68 9.42
N VAL A 107 -6.72 16.45 9.83
CA VAL A 107 -6.45 15.30 8.94
C VAL A 107 -7.72 14.48 8.80
N ASP A 108 -8.25 14.36 7.56
CA ASP A 108 -9.41 13.50 7.29
C ASP A 108 -9.00 12.11 6.79
N MET A 109 -7.92 12.04 6.03
CA MET A 109 -7.37 10.77 5.49
C MET A 109 -5.85 10.86 5.41
N ILE A 110 -5.17 9.74 5.60
CA ILE A 110 -3.71 9.62 5.47
C ILE A 110 -3.40 8.50 4.48
N TRP A 111 -2.48 8.73 3.52
CA TRP A 111 -1.78 7.63 2.87
C TRP A 111 -0.74 7.11 3.85
N ILE A 112 -0.90 5.88 4.31
CA ILE A 112 -0.19 5.34 5.47
C ILE A 112 0.36 3.96 5.16
N ASN A 113 1.45 3.59 5.81
CA ASN A 113 2.05 2.26 5.76
C ASN A 113 2.87 1.96 7.02
N GLY A 114 2.99 0.69 7.36
CA GLY A 114 3.98 0.12 8.27
C GLY A 114 4.01 0.73 9.66
N GLU A 115 5.14 1.28 10.07
CA GLU A 115 5.34 1.87 11.40
C GLU A 115 4.42 3.05 11.70
N ASN A 116 3.98 3.77 10.69
CA ASN A 116 3.04 4.87 10.84
C ASN A 116 1.64 4.36 11.22
N PHE A 117 1.17 3.31 10.54
CA PHE A 117 -0.06 2.62 10.88
C PHE A 117 0.02 2.02 12.29
N PHE A 118 1.09 1.28 12.58
CA PHE A 118 1.34 0.70 13.90
C PHE A 118 1.28 1.75 15.01
N THR A 119 1.91 2.91 14.81
CA THR A 119 1.93 4.00 15.80
C THR A 119 0.52 4.48 16.13
N LEU A 120 -0.31 4.78 15.12
CA LEU A 120 -1.67 5.26 15.35
C LEU A 120 -2.59 4.16 15.90
N ARG A 121 -2.37 2.88 15.48
CA ARG A 121 -3.10 1.74 16.03
C ARG A 121 -2.82 1.53 17.53
N GLN A 122 -1.55 1.55 17.92
CA GLN A 122 -1.17 1.44 19.34
C GLN A 122 -1.72 2.57 20.20
N ALA A 123 -1.81 3.78 19.65
CA ALA A 123 -2.35 4.95 20.34
C ALA A 123 -3.89 4.99 20.36
N ASP A 124 -4.60 4.05 19.70
CA ASP A 124 -6.05 4.05 19.51
C ASP A 124 -6.58 5.33 18.86
N LEU A 125 -5.84 5.85 17.87
CA LEU A 125 -6.14 7.11 17.19
C LEU A 125 -6.73 6.94 15.79
N LEU A 126 -7.04 5.71 15.36
CA LEU A 126 -7.70 5.44 14.09
C LEU A 126 -9.19 5.16 14.26
N TYR A 127 -9.98 5.76 13.39
CA TYR A 127 -11.39 5.43 13.23
C TYR A 127 -11.54 4.05 12.58
N GLY A 128 -12.41 3.21 13.10
CA GLY A 128 -12.66 1.89 12.54
C GLY A 128 -13.23 0.88 13.54
N PRO A 129 -13.32 -0.39 13.10
CA PRO A 129 -13.03 -0.90 11.75
C PRO A 129 -14.06 -0.46 10.72
N TRP A 130 -13.63 -0.01 9.55
CA TRP A 130 -14.52 0.50 8.50
C TRP A 130 -14.20 -0.06 7.09
N ALA A 131 -12.97 -0.50 6.85
CA ALA A 131 -12.47 -0.76 5.50
C ALA A 131 -13.28 -1.85 4.76
N GLU A 132 -13.75 -2.87 5.48
CA GLU A 132 -14.59 -3.93 4.92
C GLU A 132 -16.08 -3.56 4.82
N THR A 133 -16.45 -2.34 5.27
CA THR A 133 -17.87 -1.90 5.29
C THR A 133 -18.24 -0.97 4.14
N ILE A 134 -17.27 -0.51 3.36
CA ILE A 134 -17.51 0.32 2.17
C ILE A 134 -17.91 -0.56 0.98
N PRO A 135 -18.75 -0.09 0.05
CA PRO A 135 -19.32 -0.93 -1.02
C PRO A 135 -18.30 -1.68 -1.87
N ASN A 136 -17.20 -1.02 -2.29
CA ASN A 136 -16.20 -1.63 -3.16
C ASN A 136 -15.19 -2.52 -2.40
N SER A 137 -15.31 -2.66 -1.08
CA SER A 137 -14.46 -3.55 -0.27
C SER A 137 -14.57 -5.02 -0.69
N THR A 138 -15.70 -5.42 -1.27
CA THR A 138 -15.93 -6.77 -1.80
C THR A 138 -14.99 -7.15 -2.94
N LEU A 139 -14.39 -6.16 -3.59
CA LEU A 139 -13.41 -6.33 -4.66
C LEU A 139 -12.00 -6.60 -4.14
N VAL A 140 -11.75 -6.35 -2.87
CA VAL A 140 -10.46 -6.58 -2.21
C VAL A 140 -10.38 -8.04 -1.74
N ASN A 141 -9.23 -8.67 -1.93
CA ASN A 141 -8.98 -10.00 -1.40
C ASN A 141 -8.37 -9.91 0.01
N TRP A 142 -9.22 -9.73 1.01
CA TRP A 142 -8.84 -9.61 2.43
C TRP A 142 -8.17 -10.86 3.01
N GLU A 143 -8.30 -12.02 2.34
CA GLU A 143 -7.63 -13.26 2.74
C GLU A 143 -6.17 -13.32 2.27
N ASN A 144 -5.77 -12.45 1.35
CA ASN A 144 -4.39 -12.36 0.91
C ASN A 144 -3.52 -11.76 2.04
N PRO A 145 -2.50 -12.48 2.54
CA PRO A 145 -1.63 -11.97 3.60
C PRO A 145 -1.00 -10.60 3.29
N ALA A 146 -0.68 -10.32 2.01
CA ALA A 146 -0.14 -9.02 1.60
C ALA A 146 -1.15 -7.86 1.76
N VAL A 147 -2.47 -8.17 1.84
CA VAL A 147 -3.53 -7.19 2.10
C VAL A 147 -3.89 -7.15 3.58
N ALA A 148 -3.86 -8.33 4.25
CA ALA A 148 -4.28 -8.48 5.64
C ALA A 148 -3.26 -7.93 6.64
N TYR A 149 -2.02 -7.73 6.20
CA TYR A 149 -0.92 -7.22 7.04
C TYR A 149 -0.21 -6.08 6.33
N ASP A 150 -0.11 -4.93 6.99
CA ASP A 150 0.74 -3.83 6.56
C ASP A 150 2.12 -3.95 7.24
N PHE A 151 3.13 -4.40 6.49
CA PHE A 151 4.48 -4.68 6.97
C PHE A 151 4.54 -5.53 8.25
N GLY A 152 3.64 -6.50 8.36
CA GLY A 152 3.54 -7.42 9.49
C GLY A 152 2.53 -7.00 10.56
N VAL A 153 1.95 -5.82 10.48
CA VAL A 153 0.89 -5.34 11.39
C VAL A 153 -0.48 -5.74 10.85
N PRO A 154 -1.33 -6.43 11.63
CA PRO A 154 -2.67 -6.77 11.18
C PRO A 154 -3.52 -5.53 10.88
N VAL A 155 -4.10 -5.47 9.69
CA VAL A 155 -4.93 -4.34 9.20
C VAL A 155 -6.24 -4.23 9.98
N GLU A 156 -6.90 -5.36 10.27
CA GLU A 156 -8.13 -5.46 11.08
C GLU A 156 -9.24 -4.45 10.69
N GLY A 157 -9.29 -4.07 9.42
CA GLY A 157 -10.30 -3.15 8.89
C GLY A 157 -10.11 -1.67 9.26
N TYR A 158 -8.96 -1.25 9.82
CA TYR A 158 -8.68 0.14 10.16
C TYR A 158 -8.04 0.95 9.04
N GLU A 159 -7.59 0.28 8.01
CA GLU A 159 -7.10 0.89 6.77
C GLU A 159 -7.59 0.09 5.56
N SER A 160 -7.67 0.76 4.41
CA SER A 160 -8.06 0.16 3.13
C SER A 160 -6.92 0.26 2.13
N PRO A 161 -6.60 -0.81 1.41
CA PRO A 161 -5.63 -0.70 0.31
C PRO A 161 -6.19 0.21 -0.77
N TRP A 162 -5.32 0.96 -1.47
CA TRP A 162 -5.74 1.77 -2.61
C TRP A 162 -4.86 1.57 -3.85
N SER A 163 -3.64 1.09 -3.68
CA SER A 163 -2.74 0.68 -4.75
C SER A 163 -1.80 -0.41 -4.26
N SER A 164 -1.14 -1.11 -5.16
CA SER A 164 -0.07 -2.04 -4.81
C SER A 164 1.27 -1.54 -5.32
N ALA A 165 2.33 -1.98 -4.67
CA ALA A 165 3.70 -1.65 -4.99
C ALA A 165 4.55 -2.93 -5.06
N GLN A 166 5.64 -2.88 -5.83
CA GLN A 166 6.62 -3.94 -5.94
C GLN A 166 7.99 -3.31 -6.05
N LEU A 167 8.93 -3.69 -5.19
CA LEU A 167 10.29 -3.22 -5.33
C LEU A 167 10.93 -3.86 -6.57
N HIS A 168 11.39 -3.02 -7.49
CA HIS A 168 12.15 -3.40 -8.67
C HIS A 168 13.51 -2.73 -8.66
N PHE A 169 14.50 -3.45 -9.15
CA PHE A 169 15.74 -2.83 -9.62
C PHE A 169 15.57 -2.37 -11.06
N ILE A 170 16.31 -1.34 -11.43
CA ILE A 170 16.38 -0.82 -12.80
C ILE A 170 17.83 -0.86 -13.27
N TYR A 171 18.07 -1.34 -14.48
CA TYR A 171 19.35 -1.33 -15.18
C TYR A 171 19.21 -0.71 -16.55
N ASP A 172 20.32 -0.26 -17.14
CA ASP A 172 20.35 0.25 -18.52
C ASP A 172 20.79 -0.84 -19.49
N SER A 173 19.86 -1.32 -20.33
CA SER A 173 20.14 -2.38 -21.31
C SER A 173 21.12 -1.97 -22.42
N ALA A 174 21.45 -0.67 -22.53
CA ALA A 174 22.53 -0.20 -23.38
C ALA A 174 23.92 -0.36 -22.75
N ARG A 175 23.99 -0.53 -21.42
CA ARG A 175 25.25 -0.66 -20.66
C ARG A 175 25.50 -2.06 -20.09
N MET A 176 24.44 -2.84 -19.83
CA MET A 176 24.52 -4.14 -19.18
C MET A 176 23.57 -5.14 -19.85
N SER A 177 24.02 -6.36 -20.02
CA SER A 177 23.16 -7.45 -20.51
C SER A 177 22.25 -7.96 -19.39
N ALA A 178 21.05 -8.44 -19.75
CA ALA A 178 20.17 -9.11 -18.79
C ALA A 178 20.80 -10.38 -18.20
N ASP A 179 21.70 -11.04 -18.92
CA ASP A 179 22.39 -12.25 -18.46
C ASP A 179 23.45 -11.96 -17.37
N ASP A 180 23.83 -10.69 -17.19
CA ASP A 180 24.80 -10.26 -16.20
C ASP A 180 24.15 -9.73 -14.89
N LEU A 181 22.80 -9.77 -14.80
CA LEU A 181 22.06 -9.26 -13.64
C LEU A 181 22.13 -10.24 -12.47
N PRO A 182 22.23 -9.75 -11.23
CA PRO A 182 22.08 -10.57 -10.04
C PRO A 182 20.62 -11.03 -9.88
N HIS A 183 20.41 -12.30 -9.48
CA HIS A 183 19.10 -12.90 -9.28
C HIS A 183 18.70 -13.04 -7.80
N ASN A 184 19.63 -12.76 -6.89
CA ASN A 184 19.47 -12.83 -5.45
C ASN A 184 20.50 -11.94 -4.75
N PHE A 185 20.40 -11.82 -3.41
CA PHE A 185 21.28 -10.95 -2.63
C PHE A 185 22.75 -11.44 -2.54
N ASP A 186 22.98 -12.75 -2.64
CA ASP A 186 24.35 -13.29 -2.68
C ASP A 186 25.04 -12.92 -4.00
N GLU A 187 24.33 -13.03 -5.12
CA GLU A 187 24.82 -12.58 -6.41
C GLU A 187 24.99 -11.06 -6.49
N LEU A 188 24.07 -10.29 -5.85
CA LEU A 188 24.23 -8.84 -5.73
C LEU A 188 25.48 -8.49 -4.92
N THR A 189 25.77 -9.19 -3.82
CA THR A 189 26.98 -9.01 -3.02
C THR A 189 28.23 -9.26 -3.88
N ALA A 190 28.27 -10.37 -4.62
CA ALA A 190 29.37 -10.68 -5.52
C ALA A 190 29.53 -9.62 -6.63
N TRP A 191 28.40 -9.11 -7.15
CA TRP A 191 28.40 -8.05 -8.16
C TRP A 191 28.97 -6.74 -7.58
N ILE A 192 28.56 -6.33 -6.36
CA ILE A 192 29.05 -5.14 -5.66
C ILE A 192 30.58 -5.24 -5.45
N GLU A 193 31.08 -6.40 -5.02
CA GLU A 193 32.51 -6.64 -4.82
C GLU A 193 33.31 -6.55 -6.13
N ALA A 194 32.73 -7.03 -7.24
CA ALA A 194 33.35 -6.98 -8.55
C ALA A 194 33.29 -5.58 -9.20
N ASN A 195 32.34 -4.73 -8.77
CA ASN A 195 32.07 -3.41 -9.34
C ASN A 195 32.06 -2.31 -8.26
N PRO A 196 33.18 -2.07 -7.55
CA PRO A 196 33.21 -1.13 -6.43
C PRO A 196 32.82 0.29 -6.88
N GLY A 197 31.99 0.94 -6.06
CA GLY A 197 31.47 2.28 -6.31
C GLY A 197 30.29 2.36 -7.29
N ARG A 198 29.81 1.21 -7.80
CA ARG A 198 28.76 1.19 -8.84
C ARG A 198 27.35 0.88 -8.32
N PHE A 199 27.20 0.64 -7.02
CA PHE A 199 25.91 0.37 -6.37
C PHE A 199 25.70 1.27 -5.16
N THR A 200 24.47 1.65 -4.92
CA THR A 200 23.96 2.22 -3.68
C THR A 200 22.47 1.93 -3.56
N TYR A 201 21.90 2.19 -2.40
CA TYR A 201 20.46 2.09 -2.15
C TYR A 201 19.96 3.32 -1.38
N ILE A 202 18.64 3.51 -1.32
CA ILE A 202 18.03 4.65 -0.63
C ILE A 202 18.16 4.44 0.89
N ALA A 203 18.56 5.49 1.61
CA ALA A 203 18.65 5.43 3.07
C ALA A 203 17.29 5.08 3.70
N PRO A 204 17.19 4.06 4.56
CA PRO A 204 15.96 3.78 5.28
C PRO A 204 15.57 4.94 6.19
N GLY A 205 14.26 5.22 6.33
CA GLY A 205 13.75 6.31 7.15
C GLY A 205 13.91 7.71 6.55
N THR A 206 14.24 7.81 5.25
CA THR A 206 14.26 9.06 4.50
C THR A 206 13.29 8.97 3.31
N GLY A 207 12.64 10.07 2.95
CA GLY A 207 11.96 10.33 1.67
C GLY A 207 11.18 9.18 1.02
N GLY A 208 10.42 8.43 1.79
CA GLY A 208 9.61 7.32 1.29
C GLY A 208 10.06 5.93 1.78
N PHE A 209 9.22 4.94 1.55
CA PHE A 209 9.33 3.59 2.12
C PHE A 209 10.36 2.68 1.41
N MET A 210 10.96 3.14 0.30
CA MET A 210 11.76 2.28 -0.57
C MET A 210 13.04 1.77 0.10
N GLY A 211 13.73 2.62 0.85
CA GLY A 211 14.91 2.21 1.62
C GLY A 211 14.56 1.17 2.70
N THR A 212 13.44 1.36 3.38
CA THR A 212 12.92 0.41 4.37
C THR A 212 12.56 -0.93 3.73
N ARG A 213 11.90 -0.92 2.54
CA ARG A 213 11.63 -2.16 1.78
C ARG A 213 12.90 -2.90 1.42
N PHE A 214 13.87 -2.20 0.86
CA PHE A 214 15.15 -2.81 0.48
C PHE A 214 15.85 -3.49 1.67
N VAL A 215 15.95 -2.82 2.82
CA VAL A 215 16.55 -3.39 4.03
C VAL A 215 15.75 -4.59 4.55
N LYS A 216 14.40 -4.56 4.44
CA LYS A 216 13.54 -5.71 4.79
C LYS A 216 13.73 -6.89 3.82
N GLU A 217 13.91 -6.64 2.52
CA GLU A 217 14.23 -7.72 1.57
C GLU A 217 15.54 -8.42 1.91
N VAL A 218 16.58 -7.65 2.27
CA VAL A 218 17.84 -8.22 2.78
C VAL A 218 17.59 -9.05 4.03
N LEU A 219 16.81 -8.53 5.00
CA LEU A 219 16.47 -9.25 6.23
C LEU A 219 15.75 -10.57 5.91
N TYR A 220 14.76 -10.56 5.03
CA TYR A 220 14.04 -11.77 4.65
C TYR A 220 14.93 -12.78 3.93
N SER A 221 15.85 -12.30 3.10
CA SER A 221 16.82 -13.16 2.42
C SER A 221 17.74 -13.88 3.41
N ILE A 222 18.36 -13.16 4.35
CA ILE A 222 19.32 -13.76 5.30
C ILE A 222 18.64 -14.60 6.37
N SER A 223 17.36 -14.31 6.70
CA SER A 223 16.60 -15.03 7.73
C SER A 223 15.72 -16.17 7.18
N GLY A 224 15.69 -16.35 5.86
CA GLY A 224 15.02 -17.49 5.21
C GLY A 224 13.53 -17.29 4.94
N GLY A 225 13.01 -16.05 4.98
CA GLY A 225 11.63 -15.72 4.62
C GLY A 225 11.00 -14.65 5.50
N TYR A 226 9.81 -14.21 5.11
CA TYR A 226 9.07 -13.15 5.80
C TYR A 226 8.11 -13.69 6.88
N GLU A 227 7.75 -14.97 6.83
CA GLU A 227 6.67 -15.57 7.62
C GLU A 227 6.89 -15.42 9.12
N GLN A 228 8.14 -15.49 9.57
CA GLN A 228 8.50 -15.31 10.97
C GLN A 228 8.43 -13.86 11.46
N TRP A 229 8.30 -12.90 10.54
CA TRP A 229 8.27 -11.46 10.82
C TRP A 229 6.85 -10.88 10.81
N VAL A 230 5.84 -11.72 10.55
CA VAL A 230 4.44 -11.30 10.50
C VAL A 230 3.80 -11.47 11.88
N GLY A 231 2.97 -10.49 12.29
CA GLY A 231 2.22 -10.51 13.53
C GLY A 231 2.86 -9.69 14.65
N GLU A 232 2.74 -10.17 15.89
CA GLU A 232 3.22 -9.44 17.06
C GLU A 232 4.74 -9.29 17.07
N TRP A 233 5.21 -8.15 17.58
CA TRP A 233 6.64 -7.86 17.75
C TRP A 233 7.33 -8.93 18.59
N ASN A 234 8.37 -9.58 18.02
CA ASN A 234 9.19 -10.59 18.68
C ASN A 234 10.60 -10.03 18.97
N PRO A 235 10.88 -9.58 20.20
CA PRO A 235 12.18 -9.01 20.56
C PRO A 235 13.34 -10.02 20.52
N GLU A 236 13.06 -11.33 20.71
CA GLU A 236 14.09 -12.37 20.65
C GLU A 236 14.54 -12.59 19.20
N LEU A 237 13.59 -12.67 18.28
CA LEU A 237 13.85 -12.77 16.85
C LEU A 237 14.62 -11.55 16.34
N TYR A 238 14.23 -10.35 16.77
CA TYR A 238 14.95 -9.13 16.42
C TYR A 238 16.39 -9.16 16.96
N ALA A 239 16.61 -9.55 18.22
CA ALA A 239 17.94 -9.62 18.83
C ALA A 239 18.84 -10.65 18.12
N GLU A 240 18.25 -11.71 17.55
CA GLU A 240 18.99 -12.72 16.77
C GLU A 240 19.43 -12.17 15.41
N TRP A 241 18.54 -11.53 14.66
CA TRP A 241 18.77 -11.20 13.24
C TRP A 241 19.26 -9.77 12.98
N ALA A 242 18.96 -8.80 13.84
CA ALA A 242 19.38 -7.43 13.61
C ALA A 242 20.91 -7.26 13.54
N PRO A 243 21.73 -7.89 14.39
CA PRO A 243 23.19 -7.82 14.24
C PRO A 243 23.64 -8.40 12.90
N GLN A 244 23.08 -9.52 12.46
CA GLN A 244 23.43 -10.19 11.20
C GLN A 244 23.05 -9.33 10.00
N LEU A 245 21.88 -8.65 10.03
CA LEU A 245 21.47 -7.71 9.00
C LEU A 245 22.46 -6.55 8.86
N TRP A 246 22.83 -5.95 9.98
CA TRP A 246 23.77 -4.82 9.96
C TRP A 246 25.17 -5.23 9.56
N ASP A 247 25.65 -6.40 10.01
CA ASP A 247 26.94 -6.94 9.57
C ASP A 247 26.94 -7.22 8.05
N TYR A 248 25.82 -7.73 7.50
CA TYR A 248 25.68 -7.99 6.07
C TYR A 248 25.74 -6.69 5.26
N LEU A 249 24.95 -5.68 5.64
CA LEU A 249 24.89 -4.38 4.94
C LEU A 249 26.21 -3.60 5.08
N ASN A 250 26.82 -3.60 6.27
CA ASN A 250 28.10 -2.96 6.53
C ASN A 250 29.24 -3.63 5.74
N GLY A 251 29.10 -4.94 5.44
CA GLY A 251 30.04 -5.66 4.57
C GLY A 251 30.14 -5.07 3.16
N TRP A 252 29.10 -4.37 2.69
CA TRP A 252 29.12 -3.70 1.39
C TRP A 252 29.76 -2.31 1.40
N GLU A 253 29.82 -1.61 2.56
CA GLU A 253 30.14 -0.18 2.66
C GLU A 253 31.33 0.26 1.81
N SER A 254 32.47 -0.42 1.94
CA SER A 254 33.70 -0.05 1.23
C SER A 254 33.58 -0.12 -0.30
N ASN A 255 32.61 -0.90 -0.80
CA ASN A 255 32.33 -1.14 -2.21
C ASN A 255 31.11 -0.37 -2.73
N LEU A 256 30.37 0.32 -1.86
CA LEU A 256 29.25 1.15 -2.27
C LEU A 256 29.71 2.46 -2.95
N TRP A 257 28.83 3.11 -3.66
CA TRP A 257 29.04 4.47 -4.17
C TRP A 257 29.49 5.38 -3.03
N ARG A 258 30.54 6.15 -3.28
CA ARG A 258 31.24 6.98 -2.28
C ARG A 258 31.66 6.22 -1.01
N SER A 259 31.95 4.95 -1.13
CA SER A 259 32.34 4.08 -0.01
C SER A 259 31.33 4.08 1.15
N GLY A 260 30.02 4.22 0.85
CA GLY A 260 28.98 4.22 1.85
C GLY A 260 28.92 5.46 2.77
N GLU A 261 29.71 6.51 2.51
CA GLU A 261 29.70 7.75 3.33
C GLU A 261 28.38 8.52 3.23
N THR A 262 27.61 8.29 2.17
CA THR A 262 26.31 8.93 1.94
C THR A 262 25.43 8.05 1.05
N TYR A 263 24.12 8.22 1.19
CA TYR A 263 23.11 7.48 0.48
C TYR A 263 22.10 8.46 -0.13
N PRO A 264 21.51 8.15 -1.31
CA PRO A 264 20.40 8.95 -1.86
C PRO A 264 19.21 8.95 -0.89
N ALA A 265 18.59 10.10 -0.73
CA ALA A 265 17.47 10.26 0.19
C ALA A 265 16.13 9.77 -0.38
N ASN A 266 16.00 9.62 -1.72
CA ASN A 266 14.76 9.24 -2.37
C ASN A 266 15.01 8.66 -3.77
N GLU A 267 13.91 8.19 -4.40
CA GLU A 267 13.92 7.59 -5.73
C GLU A 267 14.49 8.55 -6.81
N ASN A 268 14.14 9.83 -6.75
CA ASN A 268 14.59 10.80 -7.76
C ASN A 268 16.10 11.02 -7.69
N GLU A 269 16.68 11.08 -6.49
CA GLU A 269 18.13 11.20 -6.32
C GLU A 269 18.86 9.94 -6.83
N LEU A 270 18.35 8.75 -6.52
CA LEU A 270 18.90 7.50 -7.03
C LEU A 270 18.78 7.40 -8.55
N ALA A 271 17.63 7.79 -9.11
CA ALA A 271 17.42 7.84 -10.56
C ALA A 271 18.39 8.80 -11.25
N GLN A 272 18.72 9.91 -10.60
CA GLN A 272 19.68 10.90 -11.12
C GLN A 272 21.11 10.36 -11.14
N LEU A 273 21.55 9.65 -10.07
CA LEU A 273 22.85 8.98 -10.04
C LEU A 273 22.95 7.91 -11.14
N PHE A 274 21.88 7.14 -11.34
CA PHE A 274 21.79 6.15 -12.39
C PHE A 274 21.85 6.77 -13.80
N ALA A 275 21.05 7.81 -14.06
CA ALA A 275 21.03 8.51 -15.34
C ALA A 275 22.39 9.13 -15.67
N ASN A 276 23.09 9.67 -14.68
CA ASN A 276 24.46 10.20 -14.81
C ASN A 276 25.51 9.11 -15.01
N GLY A 277 25.17 7.84 -14.81
CA GLY A 277 26.11 6.73 -14.88
C GLY A 277 27.05 6.63 -13.68
N GLU A 278 26.70 7.23 -12.55
CA GLU A 278 27.48 7.10 -11.29
C GLU A 278 27.26 5.72 -10.66
N VAL A 279 26.04 5.19 -10.78
CA VAL A 279 25.67 3.82 -10.38
C VAL A 279 25.06 3.06 -11.55
N ASP A 280 25.05 1.73 -11.47
CA ASP A 280 24.53 0.87 -12.54
C ASP A 280 23.12 0.36 -12.27
N PHE A 281 22.63 0.52 -11.04
CA PHE A 281 21.25 0.17 -10.68
C PHE A 281 20.54 1.38 -10.06
N ALA A 282 19.28 1.58 -10.46
CA ALA A 282 18.31 2.35 -9.70
C ALA A 282 17.25 1.42 -9.11
N MET A 283 16.30 1.96 -8.37
CA MET A 283 15.19 1.24 -7.78
C MET A 283 13.89 1.99 -8.00
N THR A 284 12.78 1.27 -8.10
CA THR A 284 11.43 1.84 -8.14
C THR A 284 10.46 0.90 -7.41
N GLN A 285 9.39 1.49 -6.88
CA GLN A 285 8.26 0.72 -6.32
C GLN A 285 7.09 0.60 -7.30
N ALA A 286 7.22 1.14 -8.50
CA ALA A 286 6.18 1.09 -9.51
C ALA A 286 6.02 -0.34 -10.07
N VAL A 287 4.82 -0.91 -10.03
CA VAL A 287 4.49 -2.19 -10.68
C VAL A 287 4.70 -2.11 -12.20
N ALA A 288 4.55 -0.93 -12.78
CA ALA A 288 4.90 -0.64 -14.17
C ALA A 288 6.43 -0.58 -14.43
N GLY A 289 7.26 -0.86 -13.42
CA GLY A 289 8.72 -0.91 -13.53
C GLY A 289 9.32 0.45 -13.89
N ALA A 290 10.27 0.48 -14.85
CA ALA A 290 10.98 1.70 -15.26
C ALA A 290 10.09 2.73 -16.01
N GLY A 291 8.90 2.33 -16.46
CA GLY A 291 8.02 3.14 -17.33
C GLY A 291 7.74 4.56 -16.83
N PRO A 292 7.29 4.76 -15.58
CA PRO A 292 7.01 6.10 -15.03
C PRO A 292 8.24 7.02 -15.05
N LEU A 293 9.40 6.52 -14.65
CA LEU A 293 10.64 7.30 -14.64
C LEU A 293 11.14 7.64 -16.05
N ILE A 294 10.96 6.73 -17.02
CA ILE A 294 11.25 6.99 -18.45
C ILE A 294 10.30 8.06 -18.99
N THR A 295 8.99 7.94 -18.71
CA THR A 295 7.99 8.91 -19.16
C THR A 295 8.24 10.30 -18.59
N ALA A 296 8.70 10.37 -17.33
CA ALA A 296 9.11 11.63 -16.70
C ALA A 296 10.47 12.17 -17.20
N GLY A 297 11.19 11.43 -18.05
CA GLY A 297 12.51 11.83 -18.57
C GLY A 297 13.63 11.79 -17.51
N LEU A 298 13.44 11.06 -16.43
CA LEU A 298 14.40 10.97 -15.32
C LEU A 298 15.49 9.94 -15.57
N ILE A 299 15.21 8.91 -16.38
CA ILE A 299 16.17 7.86 -16.74
C ILE A 299 16.12 7.56 -18.24
N PRO A 300 17.16 6.94 -18.83
CA PRO A 300 17.19 6.59 -20.25
C PRO A 300 16.04 5.67 -20.68
N ASP A 301 15.59 5.78 -21.94
CA ASP A 301 14.58 4.93 -22.55
C ASP A 301 15.03 3.46 -22.72
N THR A 302 16.33 3.21 -22.65
CA THR A 302 16.95 1.88 -22.63
C THR A 302 16.86 1.20 -21.27
N SER A 303 16.35 1.88 -20.24
CA SER A 303 16.20 1.33 -18.90
C SER A 303 15.16 0.21 -18.84
N ARG A 304 15.46 -0.84 -18.08
CA ARG A 304 14.59 -2.01 -17.87
C ARG A 304 14.54 -2.36 -16.39
N ALA A 305 13.38 -2.82 -15.93
CA ALA A 305 13.20 -3.28 -14.57
C ALA A 305 13.39 -4.78 -14.46
N PHE A 306 13.87 -5.25 -13.29
CA PHE A 306 13.93 -6.64 -12.89
C PHE A 306 13.70 -6.78 -11.39
N THR A 307 13.34 -7.98 -10.95
CA THR A 307 13.21 -8.34 -9.53
C THR A 307 14.05 -9.58 -9.27
N PHE A 308 14.39 -9.81 -8.02
CA PHE A 308 14.97 -11.09 -7.62
C PHE A 308 13.91 -12.20 -7.68
N GLU A 309 14.34 -13.42 -7.86
CA GLU A 309 13.45 -14.59 -7.91
C GLU A 309 12.80 -14.89 -6.55
N GLN A 310 13.43 -14.47 -5.46
CA GLN A 310 12.98 -14.68 -4.09
C GLN A 310 13.15 -13.40 -3.26
N TYR A 311 12.29 -13.25 -2.26
CA TYR A 311 12.35 -12.19 -1.25
C TYR A 311 12.11 -10.76 -1.77
N SER A 312 11.61 -10.62 -3.00
CA SER A 312 11.17 -9.33 -3.48
C SER A 312 9.81 -8.97 -2.88
N ILE A 313 9.75 -7.82 -2.20
CA ILE A 313 8.55 -7.38 -1.48
C ILE A 313 7.56 -6.76 -2.47
N GLY A 314 6.37 -7.43 -2.57
CA GLY A 314 5.16 -6.82 -3.09
C GLY A 314 4.20 -6.54 -1.93
N ASP A 315 3.72 -5.32 -1.82
CA ASP A 315 2.84 -4.87 -0.75
C ASP A 315 1.76 -3.93 -1.25
N TYR A 316 0.93 -3.45 -0.36
CA TYR A 316 -0.12 -2.50 -0.66
C TYR A 316 0.17 -1.16 0.00
N ASN A 317 -0.30 -0.10 -0.64
CA ASN A 317 -0.40 1.21 -0.04
C ASN A 317 -1.81 1.38 0.50
N TYR A 318 -1.93 1.92 1.71
CA TYR A 318 -3.19 2.02 2.43
C TYR A 318 -3.62 3.46 2.65
N VAL A 319 -4.90 3.62 2.95
CA VAL A 319 -5.45 4.86 3.50
C VAL A 319 -6.14 4.56 4.81
N ALA A 320 -5.89 5.41 5.82
CA ALA A 320 -6.52 5.36 7.12
C ALA A 320 -7.18 6.68 7.46
N ILE A 321 -8.14 6.64 8.39
CA ILE A 321 -8.93 7.79 8.84
C ILE A 321 -8.64 8.00 10.33
N PRO A 322 -8.14 9.16 10.77
CA PRO A 322 -7.98 9.46 12.20
C PRO A 322 -9.32 9.51 12.94
N ASN A 323 -9.29 9.15 14.24
CA ASN A 323 -10.48 9.18 15.10
C ASN A 323 -11.11 10.57 15.20
N ASN A 324 -10.29 11.62 15.20
CA ASN A 324 -10.71 13.01 15.32
C ASN A 324 -10.99 13.69 13.98
N ALA A 325 -10.95 12.97 12.85
CA ALA A 325 -11.20 13.50 11.52
C ALA A 325 -12.53 14.26 11.44
N THR A 326 -12.50 15.44 10.84
CA THR A 326 -13.68 16.30 10.68
C THR A 326 -14.67 15.71 9.68
N ASN A 327 -14.18 15.18 8.56
CA ASN A 327 -14.99 14.77 7.43
C ASN A 327 -14.90 13.26 7.15
N LYS A 328 -15.15 12.42 8.17
CA LYS A 328 -15.12 10.95 8.06
C LYS A 328 -15.97 10.42 6.91
N ALA A 329 -17.17 10.99 6.70
CA ALA A 329 -18.06 10.60 5.60
C ALA A 329 -17.38 10.82 4.23
N ALA A 330 -16.74 11.97 4.01
CA ALA A 330 -16.05 12.26 2.76
C ALA A 330 -14.82 11.36 2.58
N ALA A 331 -14.09 11.05 3.67
CA ALA A 331 -12.98 10.11 3.65
C ALA A 331 -13.43 8.69 3.27
N LEU A 332 -14.56 8.21 3.80
CA LEU A 332 -15.14 6.92 3.42
C LEU A 332 -15.56 6.88 1.93
N VAL A 333 -16.16 7.97 1.41
CA VAL A 333 -16.52 8.07 -0.02
C VAL A 333 -15.27 8.06 -0.89
N LEU A 334 -14.22 8.79 -0.50
CA LEU A 334 -12.94 8.76 -1.21
C LEU A 334 -12.33 7.36 -1.17
N ALA A 335 -12.27 6.70 -0.01
CA ALA A 335 -11.75 5.35 0.11
C ALA A 335 -12.50 4.35 -0.80
N ASN A 336 -13.83 4.46 -0.86
CA ASN A 336 -14.65 3.65 -1.76
C ASN A 336 -14.38 3.96 -3.25
N LEU A 337 -14.16 5.23 -3.60
CA LEU A 337 -13.79 5.67 -4.96
C LEU A 337 -12.42 5.14 -5.36
N LEU A 338 -11.45 5.09 -4.43
CA LEU A 338 -10.11 4.54 -4.66
C LEU A 338 -10.16 3.07 -5.10
N LEU A 339 -11.14 2.28 -4.64
CA LEU A 339 -11.33 0.87 -5.00
C LEU A 339 -12.22 0.66 -6.24
N ARG A 340 -12.74 1.71 -6.87
CA ARG A 340 -13.63 1.58 -8.02
C ARG A 340 -12.89 1.03 -9.25
N PRO A 341 -13.38 -0.01 -9.94
CA PRO A 341 -12.64 -0.69 -11.02
C PRO A 341 -12.19 0.22 -12.15
N ASP A 342 -13.02 1.19 -12.57
CA ASP A 342 -12.68 2.15 -13.63
C ASP A 342 -11.55 3.11 -13.20
N ARG A 343 -11.42 3.36 -11.90
CA ARG A 343 -10.31 4.15 -11.32
C ARG A 343 -9.05 3.29 -11.19
N GLN A 344 -9.18 2.09 -10.67
CA GLN A 344 -8.08 1.15 -10.58
C GLN A 344 -7.46 0.85 -11.95
N ALA A 345 -8.27 0.72 -13.00
CA ALA A 345 -7.79 0.53 -14.37
C ALA A 345 -6.88 1.66 -14.90
N GLY A 346 -6.91 2.83 -14.28
CA GLY A 346 -6.02 3.96 -14.60
C GLY A 346 -4.60 3.82 -14.04
N HIS A 347 -4.39 2.99 -13.02
CA HIS A 347 -3.15 2.95 -12.25
C HIS A 347 -1.91 2.59 -13.08
N ILE A 348 -2.01 1.58 -13.95
CA ILE A 348 -0.88 1.09 -14.76
C ILE A 348 -0.87 1.64 -16.18
N ARG A 349 -1.75 2.58 -16.52
CA ARG A 349 -1.74 3.21 -17.85
C ARG A 349 -0.52 4.11 -17.99
N PRO A 350 0.30 3.93 -19.04
CA PRO A 350 1.52 4.72 -19.22
C PRO A 350 1.29 6.23 -19.25
N GLU A 351 0.15 6.67 -19.83
CA GLU A 351 -0.20 8.07 -19.96
C GLU A 351 -0.50 8.77 -18.62
N THR A 352 -0.82 8.03 -17.57
CA THR A 352 -1.05 8.61 -16.25
C THR A 352 0.24 8.88 -15.49
N GLY A 353 1.31 8.17 -15.80
CA GLY A 353 2.59 8.24 -15.09
C GLY A 353 2.53 7.75 -13.64
N PHE A 354 1.37 7.21 -13.18
CA PHE A 354 1.20 6.76 -11.79
C PHE A 354 2.00 5.49 -11.49
N GLY A 355 1.82 4.44 -12.30
CA GLY A 355 2.66 3.24 -12.32
C GLY A 355 2.50 2.27 -11.17
N LEU A 356 1.76 2.60 -10.11
CA LEU A 356 1.44 1.66 -9.03
C LEU A 356 0.38 0.65 -9.48
N GLY A 357 0.33 -0.51 -8.83
CA GLY A 357 -0.58 -1.59 -9.21
C GLY A 357 -1.98 -1.46 -8.60
N TYR A 358 -2.78 -2.47 -8.85
CA TYR A 358 -4.17 -2.54 -8.36
C TYR A 358 -4.23 -2.88 -6.87
N ALA A 359 -5.24 -2.31 -6.18
CA ALA A 359 -5.63 -2.71 -4.83
C ALA A 359 -6.76 -3.76 -4.84
N ILE A 360 -7.46 -3.91 -5.96
CA ILE A 360 -8.56 -4.87 -6.11
C ILE A 360 -8.08 -6.16 -6.75
N ASP A 361 -8.76 -7.27 -6.42
CA ASP A 361 -8.61 -8.54 -7.13
C ASP A 361 -9.44 -8.49 -8.41
N ILE A 362 -8.77 -8.49 -9.55
CA ILE A 362 -9.42 -8.41 -10.87
C ILE A 362 -10.37 -9.59 -11.15
N ASN A 363 -10.20 -10.73 -10.47
CA ASN A 363 -11.10 -11.88 -10.59
C ASN A 363 -12.44 -11.67 -9.84
N ARG A 364 -12.55 -10.61 -9.04
CA ARG A 364 -13.77 -10.23 -8.33
C ARG A 364 -14.54 -9.09 -9.02
N VAL A 365 -14.03 -8.59 -10.13
CA VAL A 365 -14.69 -7.57 -10.96
C VAL A 365 -15.58 -8.29 -11.97
N ASP A 366 -16.88 -8.02 -11.93
CA ASP A 366 -17.84 -8.53 -12.93
C ASP A 366 -17.53 -7.93 -14.31
N ASP A 367 -17.80 -8.72 -15.38
CA ASP A 367 -17.60 -8.33 -16.79
C ASP A 367 -18.49 -7.14 -17.23
#